data_82f430eef6f31baf5d198423df155db5
#
_entry.id   82f430eef6f31baf5d198423df155db5
#
_cell.length_a   1.000
_cell.length_b   1.000
_cell.length_c   1.000
_cell.angle_alpha   90.00
_cell.angle_beta   90.00
_cell.angle_gamma   90.00
#
_symmetry.space_group_name_H-M   'P 1'
#
loop_
_entity.id
_entity.type
_entity.pdbx_description
1 polymer ?
#
loop_
_entity_poly.entity_id
_entity_poly.type
_entity_poly.pdbx_seq_one_letter_code
_entity_poly.pdbx_strand_id
1 'polypeptide(L)'
;MIREVRMDEYEQLMELYLHLHETSVPPAELTRPLWERLVNDPDYHLIAAEEDGKLVSTVTCVIVPNLTHGPRPYAWVENVVTHPDYRGRGLATACLEYAKEIAKRENCYRLILMTGSKLPGTLNFYE
;
A
#
# COMPACT_ATOMS: atom_id res chain seq x y z
N MET A 1 12.71 1.68 8.54
CA MET A 1 13.00 1.58 7.09
C MET A 1 11.71 1.41 6.31
N ILE A 2 11.53 2.19 5.26
CA ILE A 2 10.35 2.09 4.40
C ILE A 2 10.77 1.41 3.10
N ARG A 3 10.07 0.37 2.70
CA ARG A 3 10.40 -0.39 1.50
C ARG A 3 9.21 -1.21 1.02
N GLU A 4 9.34 -1.82 -0.14
CA GLU A 4 8.33 -2.75 -0.62
C GLU A 4 8.48 -4.10 0.09
N VAL A 5 7.36 -4.80 0.25
CA VAL A 5 7.29 -6.08 0.95
C VAL A 5 7.96 -7.17 0.10
N ARG A 6 8.64 -8.11 0.76
CA ARG A 6 9.29 -9.23 0.10
C ARG A 6 8.38 -10.47 0.08
N MET A 7 8.68 -11.38 -0.83
CA MET A 7 7.88 -12.60 -1.03
C MET A 7 7.75 -13.43 0.25
N ASP A 8 8.78 -13.46 1.09
CA ASP A 8 8.80 -14.26 2.31
C ASP A 8 8.14 -13.57 3.52
N GLU A 9 7.45 -12.44 3.29
CA GLU A 9 6.83 -11.68 4.37
C GLU A 9 5.31 -11.82 4.42
N TYR A 10 4.78 -12.86 3.80
CA TYR A 10 3.34 -13.08 3.72
C TYR A 10 2.67 -13.11 5.10
N GLU A 11 3.20 -13.91 6.03
CA GLU A 11 2.59 -14.06 7.35
C GLU A 11 2.60 -12.74 8.12
N GLN A 12 3.70 -12.00 8.05
CA GLN A 12 3.79 -10.71 8.75
C GLN A 12 2.77 -9.71 8.25
N LEU A 13 2.58 -9.63 6.93
CA LEU A 13 1.63 -8.68 6.37
C LEU A 13 0.19 -9.09 6.69
N MET A 14 -0.13 -10.38 6.62
CA MET A 14 -1.47 -10.85 6.92
C MET A 14 -1.83 -10.61 8.40
N GLU A 15 -0.87 -10.75 9.31
CA GLU A 15 -1.09 -10.41 10.72
C GLU A 15 -1.36 -8.93 10.91
N LEU A 16 -0.61 -8.08 10.19
CA LEU A 16 -0.80 -6.64 10.27
C LEU A 16 -2.21 -6.25 9.80
N TYR A 17 -2.71 -6.91 8.76
CA TYR A 17 -4.05 -6.65 8.23
C TYR A 17 -5.18 -6.96 9.24
N LEU A 18 -4.92 -7.76 10.27
CA LEU A 18 -5.92 -7.99 11.30
C LEU A 18 -6.32 -6.70 12.03
N HIS A 19 -5.45 -5.68 11.98
CA HIS A 19 -5.75 -4.37 12.56
C HIS A 19 -6.53 -3.46 11.61
N LEU A 20 -6.89 -3.95 10.41
CA LEU A 20 -7.61 -3.19 9.38
C LEU A 20 -9.05 -3.71 9.26
N HIS A 21 -9.80 -3.71 10.38
CA HIS A 21 -11.19 -4.20 10.43
C HIS A 21 -11.37 -5.69 10.09
N GLU A 22 -10.28 -6.43 9.96
CA GLU A 22 -10.35 -7.87 9.72
C GLU A 22 -10.51 -8.60 11.04
N THR A 23 -11.30 -9.67 11.04
CA THR A 23 -11.54 -10.47 12.24
C THR A 23 -10.70 -11.75 12.25
N SER A 24 -10.19 -12.17 11.11
CA SER A 24 -9.39 -13.37 10.98
C SER A 24 -8.58 -13.34 9.70
N VAL A 25 -7.50 -14.13 9.69
CA VAL A 25 -6.70 -14.31 8.47
C VAL A 25 -7.47 -15.25 7.54
N PRO A 26 -7.68 -14.88 6.25
CA PRO A 26 -8.33 -15.77 5.30
C PRO A 26 -7.50 -17.04 5.08
N PRO A 27 -8.15 -18.14 4.61
CA PRO A 27 -7.40 -19.39 4.35
C PRO A 27 -6.26 -19.18 3.37
N ALA A 28 -5.09 -19.76 3.68
CA ALA A 28 -3.89 -19.60 2.87
C ALA A 28 -4.06 -20.14 1.45
N GLU A 29 -4.86 -21.18 1.24
CA GLU A 29 -5.10 -21.70 -0.08
C GLU A 29 -5.79 -20.71 -1.01
N LEU A 30 -6.48 -19.70 -0.46
CA LEU A 30 -7.10 -18.63 -1.24
C LEU A 30 -6.15 -17.46 -1.46
N THR A 31 -5.35 -17.12 -0.46
CA THR A 31 -4.55 -15.88 -0.50
C THR A 31 -3.13 -16.06 -0.99
N ARG A 32 -2.52 -17.23 -0.80
CA ARG A 32 -1.13 -17.44 -1.24
C ARG A 32 -0.92 -17.34 -2.75
N PRO A 33 -1.78 -17.94 -3.60
CA PRO A 33 -1.60 -17.76 -5.04
C PRO A 33 -1.76 -16.29 -5.46
N LEU A 34 -2.68 -15.58 -4.82
CA LEU A 34 -2.87 -14.16 -5.07
C LEU A 34 -1.68 -13.35 -4.58
N TRP A 35 -1.13 -13.68 -3.41
CA TRP A 35 0.06 -13.05 -2.86
C TRP A 35 1.22 -13.10 -3.84
N GLU A 36 1.51 -14.30 -4.36
CA GLU A 36 2.62 -14.48 -5.31
C GLU A 36 2.41 -13.62 -6.56
N ARG A 37 1.18 -13.55 -7.05
CA ARG A 37 0.85 -12.73 -8.21
C ARG A 37 1.04 -11.25 -7.92
N LEU A 38 0.56 -10.76 -6.76
CA LEU A 38 0.62 -9.34 -6.42
C LEU A 38 2.04 -8.87 -6.14
N VAL A 39 2.84 -9.66 -5.44
CA VAL A 39 4.23 -9.29 -5.15
C VAL A 39 5.06 -9.19 -6.43
N ASN A 40 4.72 -9.97 -7.44
CA ASN A 40 5.41 -9.95 -8.73
C ASN A 40 4.83 -8.97 -9.74
N ASP A 41 3.73 -8.30 -9.40
CA ASP A 41 3.09 -7.35 -10.32
C ASP A 41 3.81 -5.99 -10.25
N PRO A 42 4.34 -5.49 -11.37
CA PRO A 42 5.08 -4.22 -11.37
C PRO A 42 4.23 -3.00 -11.06
N ASP A 43 2.91 -3.12 -11.15
CA ASP A 43 1.98 -2.01 -10.89
C ASP A 43 1.29 -2.12 -9.53
N TYR A 44 1.59 -3.15 -8.75
CA TYR A 44 0.98 -3.38 -7.44
C TYR A 44 2.06 -3.30 -6.38
N HIS A 45 2.03 -2.25 -5.58
CA HIS A 45 3.09 -1.97 -4.61
C HIS A 45 2.58 -2.15 -3.19
N LEU A 46 3.10 -3.17 -2.51
CA LEU A 46 2.84 -3.39 -1.08
C LEU A 46 4.01 -2.74 -0.33
N ILE A 47 3.75 -1.58 0.27
CA ILE A 47 4.76 -0.76 0.92
C ILE A 47 4.64 -0.94 2.42
N ALA A 48 5.76 -1.11 3.11
CA ALA A 48 5.73 -1.31 4.55
C ALA A 48 6.86 -0.57 5.25
N ALA A 49 6.60 -0.26 6.52
CA ALA A 49 7.61 0.23 7.44
C ALA A 49 8.09 -0.94 8.29
N GLU A 50 9.38 -1.14 8.32
CA GLU A 50 10.01 -2.17 9.16
C GLU A 50 10.67 -1.51 10.36
N GLU A 51 10.33 -1.99 11.57
CA GLU A 51 10.98 -1.58 12.81
C GLU A 51 11.20 -2.82 13.65
N ASP A 52 12.37 -2.90 14.30
CA ASP A 52 12.71 -4.04 15.15
C ASP A 52 12.57 -5.40 14.45
N GLY A 53 12.86 -5.42 13.15
CA GLY A 53 12.81 -6.65 12.36
C GLY A 53 11.41 -7.11 11.98
N LYS A 54 10.38 -6.28 12.11
CA LYS A 54 9.02 -6.67 11.74
C LYS A 54 8.29 -5.55 11.00
N LEU A 55 7.26 -5.93 10.24
CA LEU A 55 6.44 -4.97 9.52
C LEU A 55 5.41 -4.39 10.49
N VAL A 56 5.42 -3.08 10.65
CA VAL A 56 4.58 -2.41 11.65
C VAL A 56 3.61 -1.40 11.05
N SER A 57 3.76 -1.04 9.78
CA SER A 57 2.83 -0.17 9.07
C SER A 57 2.86 -0.52 7.61
N THR A 58 1.76 -0.35 6.90
CA THR A 58 1.70 -0.67 5.48
C THR A 58 0.68 0.20 4.75
N VAL A 59 0.92 0.40 3.46
CA VAL A 59 -0.06 0.93 2.51
C VAL A 59 0.06 0.13 1.22
N THR A 60 -1.05 0.00 0.50
CA THR A 60 -1.07 -0.60 -0.83
C THR A 60 -1.20 0.52 -1.85
N CYS A 61 -0.35 0.52 -2.87
CA CYS A 61 -0.38 1.51 -3.94
C CYS A 61 -0.45 0.79 -5.28
N VAL A 62 -1.50 1.05 -6.03
CA VAL A 62 -1.72 0.41 -7.34
C VAL A 62 -1.66 1.48 -8.42
N ILE A 63 -0.88 1.21 -9.46
CA ILE A 63 -0.79 2.10 -10.63
C ILE A 63 -1.82 1.64 -11.63
N VAL A 64 -2.79 2.51 -11.94
CA VAL A 64 -3.93 2.16 -12.79
C VAL A 64 -3.79 2.84 -14.15
N PRO A 65 -3.75 2.07 -15.25
CA PRO A 65 -3.71 2.67 -16.59
C PRO A 65 -4.95 3.52 -16.85
N ASN A 66 -4.80 4.55 -17.65
CA ASN A 66 -5.87 5.49 -17.87
C ASN A 66 -5.77 6.08 -19.27
N LEU A 67 -6.92 6.36 -19.88
CA LEU A 67 -6.99 6.85 -21.26
C LEU A 67 -7.00 8.36 -21.37
N THR A 68 -7.28 9.06 -20.27
CA THR A 68 -7.34 10.53 -20.25
C THR A 68 -6.04 11.12 -19.71
N HIS A 69 -5.94 12.45 -19.71
CA HIS A 69 -4.79 13.18 -19.16
C HIS A 69 -3.47 12.83 -19.83
N GLY A 70 -3.50 12.68 -21.19
CA GLY A 70 -2.33 12.55 -22.01
C GLY A 70 -1.64 11.19 -22.10
N PRO A 71 -2.24 10.08 -22.23
CA PRO A 71 -2.94 9.22 -21.25
C PRO A 71 -2.03 8.82 -20.10
N ARG A 72 -2.11 9.56 -19.04
CA ARG A 72 -1.30 9.32 -17.85
C ARG A 72 -2.05 8.42 -16.88
N PRO A 73 -1.36 7.48 -16.22
CA PRO A 73 -2.00 6.63 -15.20
C PRO A 73 -2.32 7.43 -13.94
N TYR A 74 -3.03 6.78 -13.02
CA TYR A 74 -3.20 7.34 -11.68
C TYR A 74 -2.85 6.28 -10.64
N ALA A 75 -2.58 6.73 -9.40
CA ALA A 75 -2.26 5.84 -8.30
C ALA A 75 -3.48 5.72 -7.38
N TRP A 76 -3.80 4.49 -6.97
CA TRP A 76 -4.86 4.20 -6.01
C TRP A 76 -4.20 3.63 -4.75
N VAL A 77 -4.43 4.28 -3.61
CA VAL A 77 -3.82 3.88 -2.34
C VAL A 77 -4.91 3.48 -1.36
N GLU A 78 -4.77 2.28 -0.77
CA GLU A 78 -5.71 1.77 0.21
C GLU A 78 -5.01 0.82 1.19
N ASN A 79 -5.78 0.19 2.08
CA ASN A 79 -5.27 -0.74 3.08
C ASN A 79 -4.18 -0.12 3.94
N VAL A 80 -4.43 1.12 4.40
CA VAL A 80 -3.50 1.84 5.26
C VAL A 80 -3.71 1.36 6.70
N VAL A 81 -2.70 0.74 7.28
CA VAL A 81 -2.79 0.23 8.65
C VAL A 81 -1.45 0.32 9.35
N THR A 82 -1.50 0.65 10.65
CA THR A 82 -0.31 0.67 11.51
C THR A 82 -0.61 -0.15 12.76
N HIS A 83 0.33 -0.99 13.15
CA HIS A 83 0.23 -1.77 14.39
C HIS A 83 -0.02 -0.82 15.56
N PRO A 84 -0.97 -1.14 16.48
CA PRO A 84 -1.31 -0.22 17.58
C PRO A 84 -0.14 0.24 18.42
N ASP A 85 0.85 -0.61 18.65
CA ASP A 85 2.01 -0.28 19.48
C ASP A 85 2.99 0.69 18.81
N TYR A 86 2.80 0.97 17.52
CA TYR A 86 3.70 1.80 16.73
C TYR A 86 3.03 3.04 16.17
N ARG A 87 1.81 3.33 16.61
CA ARG A 87 1.08 4.53 16.18
C ARG A 87 1.71 5.80 16.75
N GLY A 88 1.45 6.92 16.07
CA GLY A 88 1.96 8.22 16.52
C GLY A 88 3.43 8.46 16.22
N ARG A 89 4.04 7.67 15.36
CA ARG A 89 5.45 7.80 14.97
C ARG A 89 5.66 8.27 13.55
N GLY A 90 4.58 8.58 12.83
CA GLY A 90 4.67 9.02 11.43
C GLY A 90 4.96 7.91 10.43
N LEU A 91 4.76 6.64 10.80
CA LEU A 91 5.09 5.52 9.93
C LEU A 91 4.16 5.42 8.72
N ALA A 92 2.85 5.58 8.93
CA ALA A 92 1.90 5.58 7.82
C ALA A 92 2.19 6.74 6.87
N THR A 93 2.50 7.92 7.40
CA THR A 93 2.87 9.07 6.58
C THR A 93 4.11 8.76 5.74
N ALA A 94 5.11 8.11 6.34
CA ALA A 94 6.32 7.73 5.61
C ALA A 94 6.02 6.74 4.49
N CYS A 95 5.13 5.77 4.73
CA CYS A 95 4.69 4.85 3.68
C CYS A 95 3.95 5.58 2.55
N LEU A 96 3.11 6.56 2.90
CA LEU A 96 2.40 7.37 1.92
C LEU A 96 3.36 8.23 1.09
N GLU A 97 4.40 8.78 1.70
CA GLU A 97 5.41 9.53 0.97
C GLU A 97 6.15 8.63 -0.03
N TYR A 98 6.44 7.40 0.36
CA TYR A 98 7.03 6.42 -0.54
C TYR A 98 6.10 6.15 -1.73
N ALA A 99 4.79 5.98 -1.47
CA ALA A 99 3.80 5.79 -2.53
C ALA A 99 3.74 6.99 -3.48
N LYS A 100 3.84 8.20 -2.95
CA LYS A 100 3.87 9.41 -3.77
C LYS A 100 5.08 9.42 -4.72
N GLU A 101 6.23 8.99 -4.23
CA GLU A 101 7.43 8.92 -5.07
C GLU A 101 7.27 7.90 -6.20
N ILE A 102 6.65 6.74 -5.90
CA ILE A 102 6.34 5.76 -6.94
C ILE A 102 5.39 6.39 -7.98
N ALA A 103 4.33 7.05 -7.53
CA ALA A 103 3.35 7.66 -8.43
C ALA A 103 3.99 8.69 -9.34
N LYS A 104 4.89 9.52 -8.81
CA LYS A 104 5.61 10.52 -9.61
C LYS A 104 6.54 9.86 -10.62
N ARG A 105 7.26 8.82 -10.20
CA ARG A 105 8.17 8.09 -11.08
C ARG A 105 7.42 7.44 -12.24
N GLU A 106 6.19 6.97 -11.98
CA GLU A 106 5.35 6.34 -13.01
C GLU A 106 4.52 7.33 -13.82
N ASN A 107 4.76 8.62 -13.63
CA ASN A 107 4.08 9.69 -14.36
C ASN A 107 2.57 9.75 -14.11
N CYS A 108 2.13 9.40 -12.91
CA CYS A 108 0.72 9.50 -12.53
C CYS A 108 0.29 10.96 -12.50
N TYR A 109 -0.95 11.23 -12.94
CA TYR A 109 -1.47 12.60 -12.87
C TYR A 109 -2.12 12.90 -11.51
N ARG A 110 -2.51 11.86 -10.76
CA ARG A 110 -3.05 12.03 -9.40
C ARG A 110 -2.86 10.76 -8.59
N LEU A 111 -3.02 10.89 -7.28
CA LEU A 111 -3.07 9.79 -6.33
C LEU A 111 -4.37 9.89 -5.55
N ILE A 112 -5.14 8.80 -5.50
CA ILE A 112 -6.39 8.71 -4.76
C ILE A 112 -6.13 7.88 -3.50
N LEU A 113 -6.46 8.43 -2.34
CA LEU A 113 -6.27 7.74 -1.06
C LEU A 113 -7.62 7.35 -0.48
N MET A 114 -7.81 6.04 -0.25
CA MET A 114 -8.99 5.51 0.41
C MET A 114 -8.63 5.13 1.85
N THR A 115 -9.30 5.70 2.84
CA THR A 115 -9.03 5.45 4.25
C THR A 115 -10.32 5.07 4.97
N GLY A 116 -10.54 3.77 5.14
CA GLY A 116 -11.69 3.27 5.91
C GLY A 116 -13.02 3.82 5.39
N SER A 117 -13.85 4.36 6.29
CA SER A 117 -15.17 4.89 5.97
C SER A 117 -15.17 6.34 5.49
N LYS A 118 -14.00 6.95 5.38
CA LYS A 118 -13.88 8.35 4.97
C LYS A 118 -13.97 8.49 3.46
N LEU A 119 -14.36 9.70 3.01
CA LEU A 119 -14.34 10.02 1.59
C LEU A 119 -12.90 9.95 1.06
N PRO A 120 -12.70 9.57 -0.21
CA PRO A 120 -11.37 9.53 -0.78
C PRO A 120 -10.69 10.89 -0.77
N GLY A 121 -9.42 10.91 -0.41
CA GLY A 121 -8.58 12.07 -0.61
C GLY A 121 -7.92 12.00 -1.97
N THR A 122 -7.63 13.13 -2.58
CA THR A 122 -6.99 13.17 -3.89
C THR A 122 -5.84 14.15 -3.87
N LEU A 123 -4.70 13.73 -4.40
CA LEU A 123 -3.54 14.58 -4.61
C LEU A 123 -3.26 14.64 -6.11
N ASN A 124 -3.38 15.83 -6.70
CA ASN A 124 -3.08 16.03 -8.11
C ASN A 124 -1.61 16.39 -8.28
N PHE A 125 -0.97 15.78 -9.28
CA PHE A 125 0.41 16.09 -9.61
C PHE A 125 0.44 16.97 -10.87
N TYR A 126 1.15 18.09 -10.77
CA TYR A 126 1.31 19.02 -11.89
C TYR A 126 2.74 18.94 -12.42
N GLU A 127 2.88 19.09 -13.70
CA GLU A 127 4.20 19.16 -14.33
C GLU A 127 4.98 20.39 -13.91
#